data_f4f27b2de86f7590ed5f21a1cc98fc29
#
_entry.id   f4f27b2de86f7590ed5f21a1cc98fc29
#
_cell.length_a   1.000
_cell.length_b   1.000
_cell.length_c   1.000
_cell.angle_alpha   90.00
_cell.angle_beta   90.00
_cell.angle_gamma   90.00
#
_symmetry.space_group_name_H-M   'P 1'
#
loop_
_entity.id
_entity.type
_entity.pdbx_description
1 polymer ?
#
loop_
_entity_poly.entity_id
_entity_poly.type
_entity_poly.pdbx_seq_one_letter_code
_entity_poly.pdbx_strand_id
1 'polypeptide(L)'
;MEETKNQEAPKMSSVEAEEFEINHTDKLVGLFSEPGNTFSKMSKFPPKTADWIIPLVIIMVVALLSNIVMMSNPNIRMQAMEKNMKQVEKQFSNMVASGQITQAQADQQLDGMRDRFNQGLTAATVAISAVSIIIITFIVFFVVSGVFLLFAKFALKGTGTYKEAMVAYGLPHYIIVLQVIVMVIAAFVMNKYMTGTSIAAFTGADTTTIGGFLLSKADIFSIWFYAAVAIGYAKMFKSNSAGKYFAMIFGLWIGFSLLLFFLAKALPFLRWFTGA
;
A
#
# COMPACT_ATOMS: atom_id res chain seq x y z
N MET A 1 -1.85 45.67 50.50
CA MET A 1 -2.32 44.30 50.16
C MET A 1 -3.02 44.41 48.81
N GLU A 2 -2.31 44.18 47.73
CA GLU A 2 -2.85 44.13 46.36
C GLU A 2 -3.15 42.67 46.03
N GLU A 3 -4.41 42.38 45.80
CA GLU A 3 -4.85 41.08 45.30
C GLU A 3 -4.50 40.96 43.81
N THR A 4 -3.53 40.11 43.53
CA THR A 4 -3.20 39.70 42.15
C THR A 4 -4.32 38.85 41.60
N LYS A 5 -5.20 39.43 40.77
CA LYS A 5 -6.16 38.69 39.95
C LYS A 5 -5.40 37.78 38.94
N ASN A 6 -5.40 36.50 39.26
CA ASN A 6 -5.04 35.44 38.31
C ASN A 6 -6.08 35.48 37.17
N GLN A 7 -5.70 36.01 36.01
CA GLN A 7 -6.44 35.83 34.77
C GLN A 7 -6.17 34.44 34.26
N GLU A 8 -7.07 33.48 34.56
CA GLU A 8 -7.13 32.21 33.86
C GLU A 8 -7.35 32.50 32.37
N ALA A 9 -6.43 31.98 31.53
CA ALA A 9 -6.60 32.00 30.08
C ALA A 9 -7.93 31.26 29.74
N PRO A 10 -8.74 31.79 28.80
CA PRO A 10 -10.04 31.21 28.49
C PRO A 10 -9.80 29.77 27.96
N LYS A 11 -10.34 28.77 28.71
CA LYS A 11 -10.45 27.40 28.20
C LYS A 11 -11.41 27.44 27.01
N MET A 12 -10.87 27.30 25.79
CA MET A 12 -11.73 27.07 24.62
C MET A 12 -12.70 25.95 24.91
N SER A 13 -14.00 26.20 24.75
CA SER A 13 -15.04 25.20 24.97
C SER A 13 -14.83 24.04 23.97
N SER A 14 -15.19 22.82 24.35
CA SER A 14 -15.08 21.64 23.49
C SER A 14 -15.86 21.81 22.16
N VAL A 15 -16.89 22.63 22.18
CA VAL A 15 -17.71 22.94 21.00
C VAL A 15 -16.97 23.83 20.00
N GLU A 16 -16.17 24.82 20.45
CA GLU A 16 -15.37 25.65 19.57
C GLU A 16 -14.19 24.87 18.94
N ALA A 17 -13.64 23.89 19.66
CA ALA A 17 -12.60 23.01 19.13
C ALA A 17 -13.11 22.04 18.04
N GLU A 18 -14.37 21.61 18.13
CA GLU A 18 -15.02 20.76 17.11
C GLU A 18 -15.40 21.53 15.85
N GLU A 19 -15.74 22.82 15.96
CA GLU A 19 -16.14 23.66 14.83
C GLU A 19 -14.96 23.98 13.88
N PHE A 20 -13.70 23.92 14.35
CA PHE A 20 -12.49 24.12 13.56
C PHE A 20 -11.85 22.82 13.04
N GLU A 21 -12.24 21.67 13.56
CA GLU A 21 -11.73 20.40 13.08
C GLU A 21 -12.48 19.93 11.83
N ILE A 22 -11.74 19.69 10.75
CA ILE A 22 -12.34 19.20 9.51
C ILE A 22 -12.86 17.76 9.70
N ASN A 23 -14.07 17.49 9.21
CA ASN A 23 -14.67 16.18 9.25
C ASN A 23 -13.97 15.19 8.31
N HIS A 24 -14.28 13.89 8.39
CA HIS A 24 -13.60 12.86 7.63
C HIS A 24 -13.82 13.00 6.12
N THR A 25 -15.01 13.43 5.69
CA THR A 25 -15.33 13.68 4.27
C THR A 25 -14.48 14.82 3.71
N ASP A 26 -14.33 15.90 4.48
CA ASP A 26 -13.48 17.03 4.10
C ASP A 26 -12.00 16.63 4.01
N LYS A 27 -11.54 15.73 4.91
CA LYS A 27 -10.18 15.14 4.83
C LYS A 27 -10.01 14.33 3.56
N LEU A 28 -11.03 13.53 3.18
CA LEU A 28 -11.02 12.76 1.93
C LEU A 28 -10.95 13.68 0.71
N VAL A 29 -11.86 14.65 0.60
CA VAL A 29 -11.89 15.59 -0.53
C VAL A 29 -10.60 16.41 -0.59
N GLY A 30 -10.16 16.91 0.55
CA GLY A 30 -8.95 17.70 0.66
C GLY A 30 -7.65 16.93 0.36
N LEU A 31 -7.62 15.62 0.60
CA LEU A 31 -6.50 14.78 0.18
C LEU A 31 -6.26 14.83 -1.33
N PHE A 32 -7.35 14.83 -2.12
CA PHE A 32 -7.27 14.85 -3.59
C PHE A 32 -7.07 16.24 -4.16
N SER A 33 -7.65 17.28 -3.54
CA SER A 33 -7.60 18.66 -4.04
C SER A 33 -6.44 19.47 -3.47
N GLU A 34 -6.24 19.43 -2.15
CA GLU A 34 -5.29 20.28 -1.43
C GLU A 34 -4.61 19.52 -0.28
N PRO A 35 -3.82 18.47 -0.55
CA PRO A 35 -3.25 17.63 0.50
C PRO A 35 -2.40 18.40 1.52
N GLY A 36 -1.67 19.42 1.05
CA GLY A 36 -0.87 20.27 1.91
C GLY A 36 -1.67 21.05 2.95
N ASN A 37 -2.81 21.63 2.54
CA ASN A 37 -3.72 22.37 3.42
C ASN A 37 -4.43 21.41 4.38
N THR A 38 -4.90 20.27 3.87
CA THR A 38 -5.59 19.24 4.65
C THR A 38 -4.72 18.72 5.79
N PHE A 39 -3.52 18.24 5.51
CA PHE A 39 -2.61 17.77 6.56
C PHE A 39 -2.16 18.90 7.50
N SER A 40 -2.04 20.15 7.00
CA SER A 40 -1.72 21.30 7.84
C SER A 40 -2.83 21.60 8.85
N LYS A 41 -4.10 21.51 8.45
CA LYS A 41 -5.25 21.63 9.37
C LYS A 41 -5.27 20.47 10.36
N MET A 42 -5.10 19.23 9.89
CA MET A 42 -5.08 18.03 10.74
C MET A 42 -3.97 18.08 11.81
N SER A 43 -2.80 18.64 11.47
CA SER A 43 -1.65 18.72 12.40
C SER A 43 -1.86 19.65 13.61
N LYS A 44 -2.95 20.43 13.61
CA LYS A 44 -3.34 21.29 14.73
C LYS A 44 -4.10 20.51 15.83
N PHE A 45 -4.61 19.34 15.52
CA PHE A 45 -5.42 18.51 16.40
C PHE A 45 -4.74 17.18 16.69
N PRO A 46 -5.09 16.48 17.78
CA PRO A 46 -4.59 15.14 18.06
C PRO A 46 -4.97 14.18 16.92
N PRO A 47 -4.03 13.29 16.50
CA PRO A 47 -4.30 12.33 15.43
C PRO A 47 -5.38 11.32 15.83
N LYS A 48 -6.42 11.17 14.99
CA LYS A 48 -7.54 10.26 15.22
C LYS A 48 -7.28 8.90 14.57
N THR A 49 -7.66 7.83 15.26
CA THR A 49 -7.57 6.45 14.72
C THR A 49 -8.39 6.30 13.44
N ALA A 50 -9.54 6.97 13.34
CA ALA A 50 -10.39 6.96 12.15
C ALA A 50 -9.65 7.43 10.88
N ASP A 51 -8.69 8.34 10.99
CA ASP A 51 -7.99 8.94 9.85
C ASP A 51 -7.06 7.97 9.10
N TRP A 52 -6.67 6.87 9.72
CA TRP A 52 -5.87 5.83 9.07
C TRP A 52 -6.61 4.49 8.96
N ILE A 53 -7.50 4.14 9.91
CA ILE A 53 -8.18 2.84 9.88
C ILE A 53 -9.29 2.79 8.83
N ILE A 54 -10.04 3.89 8.64
CA ILE A 54 -11.13 3.92 7.65
C ILE A 54 -10.58 3.70 6.23
N PRO A 55 -9.58 4.47 5.72
CA PRO A 55 -9.02 4.20 4.40
C PRO A 55 -8.41 2.80 4.29
N LEU A 56 -7.82 2.27 5.38
CA LEU A 56 -7.29 0.90 5.39
C LEU A 56 -8.40 -0.15 5.26
N VAL A 57 -9.49 -0.01 5.98
CA VAL A 57 -10.64 -0.93 5.87
C VAL A 57 -11.26 -0.84 4.47
N ILE A 58 -11.41 0.36 3.93
CA ILE A 58 -11.96 0.54 2.58
C ILE A 58 -11.07 -0.13 1.52
N ILE A 59 -9.75 0.03 1.58
CA ILE A 59 -8.86 -0.63 0.61
C ILE A 59 -8.91 -2.16 0.74
N MET A 60 -9.02 -2.71 1.96
CA MET A 60 -9.16 -4.15 2.15
C MET A 60 -10.46 -4.68 1.52
N VAL A 61 -11.58 -3.99 1.74
CA VAL A 61 -12.87 -4.35 1.14
C VAL A 61 -12.81 -4.23 -0.39
N VAL A 62 -12.28 -3.14 -0.92
CA VAL A 62 -12.14 -2.92 -2.36
C VAL A 62 -11.20 -3.95 -2.99
N ALA A 63 -10.09 -4.31 -2.35
CA ALA A 63 -9.19 -5.35 -2.83
C ALA A 63 -9.85 -6.73 -2.90
N LEU A 64 -10.63 -7.09 -1.86
CA LEU A 64 -11.39 -8.34 -1.86
C LEU A 64 -12.46 -8.37 -2.97
N LEU A 65 -13.25 -7.31 -3.07
CA LEU A 65 -14.27 -7.19 -4.12
C LEU A 65 -13.65 -7.21 -5.52
N SER A 66 -12.53 -6.52 -5.72
CA SER A 66 -11.78 -6.50 -6.96
C SER A 66 -11.31 -7.90 -7.37
N ASN A 67 -10.82 -8.68 -6.42
CA ASN A 67 -10.42 -10.07 -6.66
C ASN A 67 -11.62 -10.91 -7.12
N ILE A 68 -12.76 -10.83 -6.40
CA ILE A 68 -13.99 -11.54 -6.76
C ILE A 68 -14.47 -11.16 -8.15
N VAL A 69 -14.53 -9.84 -8.43
CA VAL A 69 -14.99 -9.31 -9.72
C VAL A 69 -14.07 -9.74 -10.86
N MET A 70 -12.74 -9.65 -10.70
CA MET A 70 -11.82 -10.09 -11.75
C MET A 70 -11.88 -11.60 -12.00
N MET A 71 -12.00 -12.41 -10.94
CA MET A 71 -12.08 -13.86 -11.05
C MET A 71 -13.44 -14.36 -11.59
N SER A 72 -14.47 -13.53 -11.61
CA SER A 72 -15.76 -13.85 -12.26
C SER A 72 -15.68 -13.87 -13.79
N ASN A 73 -14.72 -13.15 -14.38
CA ASN A 73 -14.48 -13.18 -15.83
C ASN A 73 -13.61 -14.41 -16.18
N PRO A 74 -14.09 -15.36 -17.01
CA PRO A 74 -13.36 -16.59 -17.34
C PRO A 74 -11.99 -16.33 -17.99
N ASN A 75 -11.89 -15.33 -18.89
CA ASN A 75 -10.65 -15.03 -19.58
C ASN A 75 -9.61 -14.43 -18.63
N ILE A 76 -10.02 -13.47 -17.78
CA ILE A 76 -9.14 -12.86 -16.79
C ILE A 76 -8.67 -13.93 -15.79
N ARG A 77 -9.59 -14.79 -15.32
CA ARG A 77 -9.27 -15.90 -14.42
C ARG A 77 -8.25 -16.86 -15.02
N MET A 78 -8.43 -17.24 -16.29
CA MET A 78 -7.50 -18.14 -16.98
C MET A 78 -6.10 -17.51 -17.10
N GLN A 79 -6.01 -16.22 -17.47
CA GLN A 79 -4.73 -15.49 -17.52
C GLN A 79 -4.07 -15.37 -16.13
N ALA A 80 -4.87 -15.15 -15.08
CA ALA A 80 -4.38 -15.13 -13.69
C ALA A 80 -3.81 -16.49 -13.30
N MET A 81 -4.53 -17.58 -13.62
CA MET A 81 -4.07 -18.95 -13.39
C MET A 81 -2.75 -19.22 -14.12
N GLU A 82 -2.70 -18.94 -15.43
CA GLU A 82 -1.49 -19.15 -16.24
C GLU A 82 -0.28 -18.41 -15.68
N LYS A 83 -0.47 -17.12 -15.33
CA LYS A 83 0.61 -16.32 -14.74
C LYS A 83 1.09 -16.89 -13.41
N ASN A 84 0.17 -17.24 -12.51
CA ASN A 84 0.50 -17.81 -11.21
C ASN A 84 1.17 -19.19 -11.35
N MET A 85 0.65 -20.05 -12.23
CA MET A 85 1.23 -21.39 -12.46
C MET A 85 2.66 -21.28 -13.00
N LYS A 86 2.93 -20.42 -13.99
CA LYS A 86 4.30 -20.21 -14.49
C LYS A 86 5.28 -19.79 -13.40
N GLN A 87 4.85 -18.94 -12.48
CA GLN A 87 5.70 -18.52 -11.34
C GLN A 87 5.98 -19.69 -10.39
N VAL A 88 4.95 -20.48 -10.05
CA VAL A 88 5.08 -21.61 -9.15
C VAL A 88 5.87 -22.76 -9.78
N GLU A 89 5.64 -23.07 -11.05
CA GLU A 89 6.43 -24.06 -11.81
C GLU A 89 7.92 -23.70 -11.79
N LYS A 90 8.27 -22.44 -12.05
CA LYS A 90 9.65 -21.96 -11.96
C LYS A 90 10.23 -22.09 -10.55
N GLN A 91 9.43 -21.81 -9.52
CA GLN A 91 9.86 -21.95 -8.13
C GLN A 91 10.12 -23.43 -7.79
N PHE A 92 9.20 -24.32 -8.11
CA PHE A 92 9.37 -25.74 -7.86
C PHE A 92 10.53 -26.35 -8.67
N SER A 93 10.70 -25.96 -9.91
CA SER A 93 11.89 -26.35 -10.71
C SER A 93 13.21 -25.97 -10.00
N ASN A 94 13.27 -24.78 -9.42
CA ASN A 94 14.47 -24.37 -8.65
C ASN A 94 14.64 -25.19 -7.37
N MET A 95 13.54 -25.54 -6.67
CA MET A 95 13.57 -26.36 -5.46
C MET A 95 13.98 -27.82 -5.77
N VAL A 96 13.52 -28.37 -6.90
CA VAL A 96 13.97 -29.67 -7.39
C VAL A 96 15.46 -29.63 -7.77
N ALA A 97 15.89 -28.62 -8.51
CA ALA A 97 17.28 -28.47 -8.90
C ALA A 97 18.25 -28.30 -7.71
N SER A 98 17.75 -27.72 -6.60
CA SER A 98 18.52 -27.60 -5.35
C SER A 98 18.38 -28.80 -4.42
N GLY A 99 17.64 -29.83 -4.78
CA GLY A 99 17.42 -31.04 -3.98
C GLY A 99 16.51 -30.85 -2.74
N GLN A 100 15.79 -29.73 -2.66
CA GLN A 100 14.87 -29.45 -1.54
C GLN A 100 13.59 -30.28 -1.60
N ILE A 101 13.12 -30.59 -2.79
CA ILE A 101 11.97 -31.45 -3.04
C ILE A 101 12.26 -32.38 -4.21
N THR A 102 11.52 -33.51 -4.30
CA THR A 102 11.58 -34.40 -5.46
C THR A 102 10.68 -33.88 -6.60
N GLN A 103 10.93 -34.32 -7.83
CA GLN A 103 10.06 -34.00 -8.98
C GLN A 103 8.62 -34.44 -8.72
N ALA A 104 8.43 -35.66 -8.17
CA ALA A 104 7.10 -36.16 -7.84
C ALA A 104 6.34 -35.29 -6.83
N GLN A 105 7.04 -34.73 -5.84
CA GLN A 105 6.44 -33.79 -4.89
C GLN A 105 6.06 -32.47 -5.57
N ALA A 106 6.90 -31.96 -6.47
CA ALA A 106 6.61 -30.76 -7.25
C ALA A 106 5.35 -30.96 -8.11
N ASP A 107 5.27 -32.06 -8.86
CA ASP A 107 4.15 -32.39 -9.74
C ASP A 107 2.85 -32.54 -8.95
N GLN A 108 2.87 -33.25 -7.81
CA GLN A 108 1.71 -33.40 -6.93
C GLN A 108 1.19 -32.04 -6.41
N GLN A 109 2.09 -31.13 -6.05
CA GLN A 109 1.68 -29.79 -5.58
C GLN A 109 1.11 -28.95 -6.71
N LEU A 110 1.70 -29.01 -7.91
CA LEU A 110 1.19 -28.31 -9.10
C LEU A 110 -0.20 -28.79 -9.49
N ASP A 111 -0.43 -30.11 -9.49
CA ASP A 111 -1.75 -30.68 -9.80
C ASP A 111 -2.79 -30.25 -8.77
N GLY A 112 -2.46 -30.29 -7.47
CA GLY A 112 -3.34 -29.80 -6.42
C GLY A 112 -3.67 -28.30 -6.55
N MET A 113 -2.74 -27.48 -7.05
CA MET A 113 -3.00 -26.06 -7.33
C MET A 113 -3.91 -25.88 -8.56
N ARG A 114 -3.71 -26.66 -9.63
CA ARG A 114 -4.59 -26.66 -10.82
C ARG A 114 -6.01 -27.00 -10.44
N ASP A 115 -6.20 -28.03 -9.63
CA ASP A 115 -7.52 -28.47 -9.17
C ASP A 115 -8.24 -27.40 -8.36
N ARG A 116 -7.54 -26.70 -7.46
CA ARG A 116 -8.10 -25.56 -6.70
C ARG A 116 -8.53 -24.41 -7.62
N PHE A 117 -7.75 -24.11 -8.65
CA PHE A 117 -8.13 -23.10 -9.63
C PHE A 117 -9.36 -23.51 -10.44
N ASN A 118 -9.44 -24.77 -10.84
CA ASN A 118 -10.58 -25.32 -11.59
C ASN A 118 -11.89 -25.31 -10.77
N GLN A 119 -11.79 -25.50 -9.44
CA GLN A 119 -12.94 -25.37 -8.53
C GLN A 119 -13.49 -23.94 -8.46
N GLY A 120 -12.69 -22.94 -8.88
CA GLY A 120 -13.10 -21.54 -8.89
C GLY A 120 -13.19 -20.90 -7.49
N LEU A 121 -14.01 -19.84 -7.41
CA LEU A 121 -14.23 -19.14 -6.14
C LEU A 121 -15.20 -19.94 -5.25
N THR A 122 -14.67 -20.54 -4.21
CA THR A 122 -15.47 -21.15 -3.13
C THR A 122 -15.54 -20.19 -1.94
N ALA A 123 -16.54 -20.37 -1.07
CA ALA A 123 -16.63 -19.60 0.17
C ALA A 123 -15.34 -19.71 1.01
N ALA A 124 -14.71 -20.90 1.03
CA ALA A 124 -13.46 -21.13 1.73
C ALA A 124 -12.30 -20.34 1.13
N THR A 125 -12.14 -20.33 -0.20
CA THR A 125 -11.07 -19.56 -0.86
C THR A 125 -11.25 -18.06 -0.68
N VAL A 126 -12.48 -17.55 -0.72
CA VAL A 126 -12.80 -16.15 -0.44
C VAL A 126 -12.47 -15.80 1.02
N ALA A 127 -12.85 -16.63 1.98
CA ALA A 127 -12.55 -16.41 3.39
C ALA A 127 -11.04 -16.40 3.68
N ILE A 128 -10.28 -17.33 3.11
CA ILE A 128 -8.81 -17.39 3.23
C ILE A 128 -8.19 -16.12 2.62
N SER A 129 -8.65 -15.69 1.46
CA SER A 129 -8.18 -14.46 0.81
C SER A 129 -8.47 -13.23 1.67
N ALA A 130 -9.67 -13.12 2.24
CA ALA A 130 -10.04 -12.02 3.11
C ALA A 130 -9.14 -11.95 4.37
N VAL A 131 -8.94 -13.08 5.05
CA VAL A 131 -8.06 -13.15 6.23
C VAL A 131 -6.62 -12.77 5.85
N SER A 132 -6.12 -13.28 4.72
CA SER A 132 -4.77 -12.97 4.23
C SER A 132 -4.60 -11.49 3.91
N ILE A 133 -5.57 -10.87 3.22
CA ILE A 133 -5.58 -9.44 2.90
C ILE A 133 -5.53 -8.62 4.20
N ILE A 134 -6.37 -8.95 5.18
CA ILE A 134 -6.42 -8.24 6.46
C ILE A 134 -5.06 -8.31 7.17
N ILE A 135 -4.52 -9.52 7.36
CA ILE A 135 -3.27 -9.73 8.09
C ILE A 135 -2.11 -9.00 7.41
N ILE A 136 -1.95 -9.21 6.09
CA ILE A 136 -0.84 -8.62 5.32
C ILE A 136 -0.96 -7.09 5.30
N THR A 137 -2.15 -6.54 5.09
CA THR A 137 -2.37 -5.09 5.06
C THR A 137 -1.97 -4.45 6.38
N PHE A 138 -2.39 -5.00 7.52
CA PHE A 138 -2.01 -4.44 8.82
C PHE A 138 -0.52 -4.58 9.11
N ILE A 139 0.08 -5.74 8.82
CA ILE A 139 1.53 -5.94 9.01
C ILE A 139 2.31 -4.91 8.19
N VAL A 140 2.02 -4.81 6.89
CA VAL A 140 2.71 -3.87 5.98
C VAL A 140 2.49 -2.42 6.44
N PHE A 141 1.24 -2.07 6.78
CA PHE A 141 0.92 -0.73 7.25
C PHE A 141 1.73 -0.31 8.48
N PHE A 142 1.75 -1.14 9.52
CA PHE A 142 2.48 -0.83 10.75
C PHE A 142 3.99 -0.83 10.55
N VAL A 143 4.53 -1.80 9.80
CA VAL A 143 5.96 -1.87 9.50
C VAL A 143 6.40 -0.65 8.69
N VAL A 144 5.71 -0.31 7.60
CA VAL A 144 6.10 0.82 6.74
C VAL A 144 5.95 2.15 7.47
N SER A 145 4.83 2.35 8.21
CA SER A 145 4.67 3.55 9.05
C SER A 145 5.80 3.69 10.06
N GLY A 146 6.22 2.56 10.68
CA GLY A 146 7.34 2.52 11.63
C GLY A 146 8.68 2.85 10.95
N VAL A 147 8.96 2.29 9.79
CA VAL A 147 10.18 2.57 9.03
C VAL A 147 10.25 4.06 8.67
N PHE A 148 9.18 4.62 8.11
CA PHE A 148 9.15 6.05 7.77
C PHE A 148 9.31 6.93 9.01
N LEU A 149 8.69 6.56 10.16
CA LEU A 149 8.89 7.27 11.43
C LEU A 149 10.36 7.26 11.86
N LEU A 150 11.00 6.09 11.81
CA LEU A 150 12.41 5.96 12.21
C LEU A 150 13.31 6.88 11.37
N PHE A 151 13.16 6.85 10.06
CA PHE A 151 13.93 7.73 9.17
C PHE A 151 13.58 9.21 9.40
N ALA A 152 12.30 9.55 9.57
CA ALA A 152 11.88 10.92 9.87
C ALA A 152 12.50 11.44 11.18
N LYS A 153 12.56 10.59 12.22
CA LYS A 153 13.18 10.96 13.51
C LYS A 153 14.69 11.02 13.45
N PHE A 154 15.33 9.95 12.98
CA PHE A 154 16.78 9.84 13.08
C PHE A 154 17.52 10.60 11.96
N ALA A 155 17.04 10.55 10.72
CA ALA A 155 17.69 11.23 9.60
C ALA A 155 17.28 12.70 9.47
N LEU A 156 15.98 13.01 9.70
CA LEU A 156 15.45 14.37 9.52
C LEU A 156 15.24 15.14 10.83
N LYS A 157 15.47 14.49 11.98
CA LYS A 157 15.24 15.04 13.34
C LYS A 157 13.81 15.54 13.55
N GLY A 158 12.85 14.87 12.93
CA GLY A 158 11.42 15.17 13.04
C GLY A 158 10.88 14.86 14.45
N THR A 159 9.93 15.68 14.91
CA THR A 159 9.37 15.59 16.28
C THR A 159 8.07 14.80 16.35
N GLY A 160 7.55 14.33 15.22
CA GLY A 160 6.27 13.61 15.15
C GLY A 160 6.25 12.29 15.91
N THR A 161 5.05 11.87 16.30
CA THR A 161 4.76 10.61 16.98
C THR A 161 4.39 9.49 16.00
N TYR A 162 4.31 8.25 16.50
CA TYR A 162 3.86 7.12 15.69
C TYR A 162 2.39 7.27 15.23
N LYS A 163 1.53 7.88 16.06
CA LYS A 163 0.14 8.15 15.68
C LYS A 163 0.05 9.13 14.51
N GLU A 164 0.87 10.17 14.50
CA GLU A 164 0.98 11.12 13.38
C GLU A 164 1.55 10.45 12.12
N ALA A 165 2.53 9.55 12.27
CA ALA A 165 3.06 8.75 11.17
C ALA A 165 1.99 7.84 10.55
N MET A 166 1.18 7.16 11.39
CA MET A 166 0.07 6.34 10.92
C MET A 166 -0.97 7.16 10.14
N VAL A 167 -1.31 8.36 10.58
CA VAL A 167 -2.24 9.24 9.86
C VAL A 167 -1.63 9.72 8.54
N ALA A 168 -0.36 10.14 8.55
CA ALA A 168 0.34 10.63 7.36
C ALA A 168 0.49 9.53 6.28
N TYR A 169 0.64 8.27 6.68
CA TYR A 169 0.71 7.13 5.78
C TYR A 169 -0.67 6.55 5.44
N GLY A 170 -1.61 6.57 6.40
CA GLY A 170 -2.90 5.91 6.29
C GLY A 170 -3.90 6.66 5.41
N LEU A 171 -4.07 7.97 5.60
CA LEU A 171 -5.03 8.75 4.82
C LEU A 171 -4.81 8.66 3.30
N PRO A 172 -3.57 8.69 2.77
CA PRO A 172 -3.31 8.53 1.35
C PRO A 172 -3.76 7.20 0.74
N HIS A 173 -4.12 6.17 1.52
CA HIS A 173 -4.63 4.90 0.98
C HIS A 173 -5.92 5.06 0.16
N TYR A 174 -6.63 6.18 0.28
CA TYR A 174 -7.72 6.52 -0.64
C TYR A 174 -7.26 6.64 -2.10
N ILE A 175 -6.01 7.06 -2.34
CA ILE A 175 -5.42 7.07 -3.69
C ILE A 175 -5.24 5.64 -4.20
N ILE A 176 -4.83 4.71 -3.32
CA ILE A 176 -4.72 3.28 -3.67
C ILE A 176 -6.11 2.66 -3.92
N VAL A 177 -7.16 3.08 -3.18
CA VAL A 177 -8.54 2.68 -3.49
C VAL A 177 -8.90 3.06 -4.91
N LEU A 178 -8.65 4.31 -5.31
CA LEU A 178 -8.89 4.79 -6.68
C LEU A 178 -8.07 4.00 -7.71
N GLN A 179 -6.79 3.73 -7.42
CA GLN A 179 -5.92 2.90 -8.26
C GLN A 179 -6.50 1.52 -8.52
N VAL A 180 -6.98 0.84 -7.48
CA VAL A 180 -7.56 -0.51 -7.62
C VAL A 180 -8.83 -0.49 -8.45
N ILE A 181 -9.68 0.52 -8.28
CA ILE A 181 -10.90 0.68 -9.09
C ILE A 181 -10.53 0.88 -10.57
N VAL A 182 -9.60 1.79 -10.86
CA VAL A 182 -9.12 2.05 -12.24
C VAL A 182 -8.47 0.79 -12.83
N MET A 183 -7.69 0.06 -12.07
CA MET A 183 -7.08 -1.21 -12.49
C MET A 183 -8.14 -2.24 -12.91
N VAL A 184 -9.20 -2.41 -12.12
CA VAL A 184 -10.30 -3.35 -12.44
C VAL A 184 -11.01 -2.92 -13.72
N ILE A 185 -11.35 -1.65 -13.85
CA ILE A 185 -11.97 -1.12 -15.07
C ILE A 185 -11.07 -1.40 -16.29
N ALA A 186 -9.78 -1.08 -16.19
CA ALA A 186 -8.82 -1.32 -17.26
C ALA A 186 -8.70 -2.83 -17.59
N ALA A 187 -8.69 -3.70 -16.59
CA ALA A 187 -8.64 -5.15 -16.77
C ALA A 187 -9.83 -5.67 -17.59
N PHE A 188 -11.04 -5.17 -17.31
CA PHE A 188 -12.24 -5.55 -18.05
C PHE A 188 -12.27 -4.96 -19.47
N VAL A 189 -11.94 -3.68 -19.64
CA VAL A 189 -11.89 -3.02 -20.94
C VAL A 189 -10.87 -3.69 -21.88
N MET A 190 -9.71 -4.05 -21.33
CA MET A 190 -8.64 -4.70 -22.10
C MET A 190 -8.79 -6.23 -22.17
N ASN A 191 -9.74 -6.81 -21.44
CA ASN A 191 -9.90 -8.25 -21.25
C ASN A 191 -8.57 -8.93 -20.86
N LYS A 192 -7.81 -8.27 -19.94
CA LYS A 192 -6.45 -8.65 -19.54
C LYS A 192 -6.34 -8.71 -18.03
N TYR A 193 -5.71 -9.78 -17.51
CA TYR A 193 -5.37 -9.84 -16.09
C TYR A 193 -4.32 -8.80 -15.72
N MET A 194 -4.67 -7.88 -14.83
CA MET A 194 -3.80 -6.79 -14.37
C MET A 194 -3.55 -6.90 -12.87
N THR A 195 -2.33 -6.61 -12.46
CA THR A 195 -1.91 -6.60 -11.04
C THR A 195 -1.49 -5.20 -10.58
N GLY A 196 -1.72 -4.17 -11.39
CA GLY A 196 -1.40 -2.78 -11.11
C GLY A 196 -1.69 -1.89 -12.31
N THR A 197 -1.32 -0.62 -12.18
CA THR A 197 -1.55 0.46 -13.17
C THR A 197 -0.25 1.05 -13.70
N SER A 198 0.87 0.36 -13.47
CA SER A 198 2.18 0.79 -13.96
C SER A 198 2.33 0.58 -15.48
N ILE A 199 3.29 1.27 -16.10
CA ILE A 199 3.62 1.05 -17.51
C ILE A 199 3.94 -0.43 -17.76
N ALA A 200 4.66 -1.11 -16.86
CA ALA A 200 4.93 -2.53 -16.98
C ALA A 200 3.65 -3.39 -17.00
N ALA A 201 2.62 -3.04 -16.21
CA ALA A 201 1.35 -3.77 -16.18
C ALA A 201 0.58 -3.65 -17.50
N PHE A 202 0.59 -2.48 -18.14
CA PHE A 202 -0.05 -2.26 -19.44
C PHE A 202 0.71 -2.92 -20.59
N THR A 203 2.03 -2.77 -20.62
CA THR A 203 2.88 -3.27 -21.71
C THR A 203 3.20 -4.78 -21.60
N GLY A 204 3.05 -5.36 -20.41
CA GLY A 204 3.48 -6.72 -20.13
C GLY A 204 5.01 -6.87 -20.04
N ALA A 205 5.72 -5.78 -19.72
CA ALA A 205 7.17 -5.80 -19.60
C ALA A 205 7.64 -6.78 -18.51
N ASP A 206 8.71 -7.51 -18.79
CA ASP A 206 9.30 -8.45 -17.83
C ASP A 206 9.96 -7.71 -16.66
N THR A 207 9.30 -7.71 -15.51
CA THR A 207 9.75 -7.04 -14.28
C THR A 207 10.99 -7.70 -13.65
N THR A 208 11.46 -8.83 -14.14
CA THR A 208 12.74 -9.44 -13.73
C THR A 208 13.95 -8.75 -14.36
N THR A 209 13.74 -7.99 -15.42
CA THR A 209 14.78 -7.14 -16.05
C THR A 209 14.82 -5.76 -15.37
N ILE A 210 15.97 -5.08 -15.44
CA ILE A 210 16.08 -3.72 -14.86
C ILE A 210 15.14 -2.72 -15.55
N GLY A 211 14.98 -2.86 -16.88
CA GLY A 211 14.06 -2.02 -17.64
C GLY A 211 12.62 -2.23 -17.24
N GLY A 212 12.18 -3.49 -17.15
CA GLY A 212 10.83 -3.83 -16.68
C GLY A 212 10.60 -3.44 -15.22
N PHE A 213 11.60 -3.58 -14.35
CA PHE A 213 11.53 -3.06 -12.97
C PHE A 213 11.30 -1.54 -12.96
N LEU A 214 12.05 -0.76 -13.74
CA LEU A 214 11.84 0.69 -13.80
C LEU A 214 10.44 1.04 -14.34
N LEU A 215 9.97 0.34 -15.37
CA LEU A 215 8.61 0.51 -15.88
C LEU A 215 7.53 0.12 -14.85
N SER A 216 7.83 -0.80 -13.93
CA SER A 216 6.92 -1.15 -12.83
C SER A 216 6.79 -0.05 -11.77
N LYS A 217 7.80 0.83 -11.64
CA LYS A 217 7.76 2.01 -10.74
C LYS A 217 7.15 3.24 -11.41
N ALA A 218 7.05 3.24 -12.73
CA ALA A 218 6.37 4.29 -13.49
C ALA A 218 4.85 4.07 -13.42
N ASP A 219 4.24 4.47 -12.30
CA ASP A 219 2.83 4.34 -11.98
C ASP A 219 2.34 5.66 -11.35
N ILE A 220 1.41 6.32 -12.02
CA ILE A 220 0.93 7.64 -11.61
C ILE A 220 0.28 7.61 -10.21
N PHE A 221 -0.45 6.55 -9.88
CA PHE A 221 -1.10 6.42 -8.56
C PHE A 221 -0.08 6.18 -7.45
N SER A 222 0.94 5.35 -7.72
CA SER A 222 2.03 5.13 -6.77
C SER A 222 2.82 6.41 -6.51
N ILE A 223 3.15 7.16 -7.57
CA ILE A 223 3.84 8.45 -7.46
C ILE A 223 2.97 9.43 -6.65
N TRP A 224 1.68 9.52 -6.95
CA TRP A 224 0.74 10.39 -6.23
C TRP A 224 0.60 9.99 -4.77
N PHE A 225 0.45 8.68 -4.49
CA PHE A 225 0.39 8.15 -3.13
C PHE A 225 1.62 8.55 -2.30
N TYR A 226 2.83 8.28 -2.79
CA TYR A 226 4.04 8.63 -2.06
C TYR A 226 4.27 10.13 -1.96
N ALA A 227 3.82 10.93 -2.94
CA ALA A 227 3.81 12.39 -2.83
C ALA A 227 2.87 12.86 -1.71
N ALA A 228 1.65 12.32 -1.63
CA ALA A 228 0.70 12.62 -0.55
C ALA A 228 1.25 12.19 0.82
N VAL A 229 1.90 11.01 0.91
CA VAL A 229 2.58 10.54 2.12
C VAL A 229 3.69 11.52 2.53
N ALA A 230 4.53 11.98 1.60
CA ALA A 230 5.61 12.93 1.88
C ALA A 230 5.08 14.27 2.42
N ILE A 231 4.00 14.77 1.81
CA ILE A 231 3.29 15.98 2.28
C ILE A 231 2.71 15.72 3.68
N GLY A 232 2.06 14.58 3.89
CA GLY A 232 1.50 14.16 5.18
C GLY A 232 2.55 14.17 6.27
N TYR A 233 3.67 13.49 6.06
CA TYR A 233 4.78 13.48 7.03
C TYR A 233 5.33 14.87 7.28
N ALA A 234 5.59 15.69 6.24
CA ALA A 234 6.11 17.03 6.41
C ALA A 234 5.18 17.90 7.28
N LYS A 235 3.88 17.86 7.03
CA LYS A 235 2.89 18.66 7.75
C LYS A 235 2.59 18.14 9.15
N MET A 236 2.36 16.84 9.31
CA MET A 236 2.10 16.22 10.62
C MET A 236 3.30 16.33 11.56
N PHE A 237 4.52 16.31 11.03
CA PHE A 237 5.75 16.49 11.80
C PHE A 237 6.18 17.98 11.91
N LYS A 238 5.29 18.91 11.52
CA LYS A 238 5.47 20.37 11.63
C LYS A 238 6.80 20.86 11.05
N SER A 239 7.24 20.26 9.94
CA SER A 239 8.49 20.59 9.28
C SER A 239 8.33 21.81 8.35
N ASN A 240 9.30 22.69 8.36
CA ASN A 240 9.39 23.82 7.44
C ASN A 240 9.92 23.42 6.04
N SER A 241 10.38 22.17 5.87
CA SER A 241 10.98 21.68 4.61
C SER A 241 10.29 20.42 4.14
N ALA A 242 9.30 20.55 3.26
CA ALA A 242 8.64 19.41 2.63
C ALA A 242 9.61 18.61 1.74
N GLY A 243 10.56 19.28 1.06
CA GLY A 243 11.51 18.64 0.15
C GLY A 243 12.34 17.51 0.79
N LYS A 244 12.70 17.66 2.08
CA LYS A 244 13.43 16.61 2.82
C LYS A 244 12.58 15.33 2.98
N TYR A 245 11.28 15.48 3.21
CA TYR A 245 10.36 14.35 3.33
C TYR A 245 10.07 13.72 1.98
N PHE A 246 9.98 14.50 0.90
CA PHE A 246 9.93 13.94 -0.46
C PHE A 246 11.17 13.11 -0.76
N ALA A 247 12.37 13.64 -0.53
CA ALA A 247 13.61 12.90 -0.74
C ALA A 247 13.67 11.61 0.10
N MET A 248 13.24 11.67 1.37
CA MET A 248 13.20 10.51 2.26
C MET A 248 12.20 9.45 1.78
N ILE A 249 10.95 9.83 1.53
CA ILE A 249 9.87 8.88 1.17
C ILE A 249 10.16 8.23 -0.19
N PHE A 250 10.48 9.02 -1.22
CA PHE A 250 10.81 8.48 -2.55
C PHE A 250 12.12 7.69 -2.53
N GLY A 251 13.13 8.16 -1.79
CA GLY A 251 14.39 7.45 -1.61
C GLY A 251 14.21 6.08 -0.95
N LEU A 252 13.40 6.00 0.10
CA LEU A 252 13.07 4.74 0.75
C LEU A 252 12.24 3.84 -0.16
N TRP A 253 11.21 4.37 -0.83
CA TRP A 253 10.37 3.58 -1.72
C TRP A 253 11.18 2.97 -2.88
N ILE A 254 11.91 3.80 -3.62
CA ILE A 254 12.70 3.34 -4.77
C ILE A 254 13.92 2.54 -4.30
N GLY A 255 14.65 3.05 -3.30
CA GLY A 255 15.85 2.39 -2.79
C GLY A 255 15.58 1.01 -2.20
N PHE A 256 14.54 0.87 -1.37
CA PHE A 256 14.15 -0.43 -0.82
C PHE A 256 13.62 -1.38 -1.91
N SER A 257 12.83 -0.86 -2.87
CA SER A 257 12.38 -1.67 -4.00
C SER A 257 13.55 -2.17 -4.85
N LEU A 258 14.54 -1.32 -5.09
CA LEU A 258 15.75 -1.67 -5.84
C LEU A 258 16.61 -2.69 -5.08
N LEU A 259 16.77 -2.50 -3.77
CA LEU A 259 17.44 -3.46 -2.90
C LEU A 259 16.76 -4.83 -2.98
N LEU A 260 15.44 -4.90 -2.83
CA LEU A 260 14.69 -6.14 -2.94
C LEU A 260 14.83 -6.77 -4.34
N PHE A 261 14.83 -5.97 -5.40
CA PHE A 261 15.04 -6.46 -6.77
C PHE A 261 16.38 -7.19 -6.94
N PHE A 262 17.47 -6.64 -6.39
CA PHE A 262 18.77 -7.30 -6.45
C PHE A 262 18.86 -8.49 -5.49
N LEU A 263 18.31 -8.37 -4.28
CA LEU A 263 18.28 -9.48 -3.33
C LEU A 263 17.48 -10.68 -3.87
N ALA A 264 16.36 -10.44 -4.56
CA ALA A 264 15.55 -11.49 -5.16
C ALA A 264 16.27 -12.23 -6.30
N LYS A 265 17.30 -11.62 -6.93
CA LYS A 265 18.17 -12.32 -7.86
C LYS A 265 19.16 -13.24 -7.18
N ALA A 266 19.68 -12.82 -6.02
CA ALA A 266 20.63 -13.61 -5.22
C ALA A 266 19.93 -14.67 -4.36
N LEU A 267 18.73 -14.37 -3.88
CA LEU A 267 17.93 -15.18 -2.94
C LEU A 267 16.55 -15.44 -3.54
N PRO A 268 16.34 -16.55 -4.27
CA PRO A 268 15.10 -16.80 -5.03
C PRO A 268 13.82 -16.77 -4.20
N PHE A 269 13.87 -17.11 -2.90
CA PHE A 269 12.69 -17.07 -2.03
C PHE A 269 12.15 -15.64 -1.81
N LEU A 270 12.98 -14.61 -2.02
CA LEU A 270 12.55 -13.20 -1.91
C LEU A 270 11.75 -12.71 -3.13
N ARG A 271 11.69 -13.48 -4.22
CA ARG A 271 10.89 -13.11 -5.41
C ARG A 271 9.41 -12.94 -5.09
N TRP A 272 8.91 -13.65 -4.10
CA TRP A 272 7.55 -13.48 -3.58
C TRP A 272 7.26 -12.02 -3.18
N PHE A 273 8.23 -11.32 -2.61
CA PHE A 273 8.05 -9.93 -2.16
C PHE A 273 8.25 -8.89 -3.27
N THR A 274 8.82 -9.26 -4.40
CA THR A 274 9.10 -8.32 -5.50
C THR A 274 8.01 -8.33 -6.57
N GLY A 275 7.12 -9.32 -6.57
CA GLY A 275 6.11 -9.53 -7.61
C GLY A 275 6.74 -9.89 -8.98
N ALA A 276 8.00 -10.33 -8.98
CA ALA A 276 8.80 -10.64 -10.17
C ALA A 276 8.92 -12.15 -10.40
#